data_e3c0412d9cc2ffee5f93e7b62a336606
#
_entry.id   e3c0412d9cc2ffee5f93e7b62a336606
#
_cell.length_a   1.000
_cell.length_b   1.000
_cell.length_c   1.000
_cell.angle_alpha   90.00
_cell.angle_beta   90.00
_cell.angle_gamma   90.00
#
_symmetry.space_group_name_H-M   'P 1'
#
loop_
_entity.id
_entity.type
_entity.pdbx_description
1 polymer ?
#
loop_
_entity_poly.entity_id
_entity_poly.type
_entity_poly.pdbx_seq_one_letter_code
_entity_poly.pdbx_strand_id
1 'polypeptide(L)'
;MAETERNPYKDVQALVKGLRIIEVLSELGWARIGALSAAANIQRSSAYRLVHTLEQLGYVTRRNEDGAVALAPKFAYLADRLKDDDIVTQFAWPALFELTREVLWPCDFASFEGGKVLIRLTTHKISPMSIHRGMIGKERFLVRSALGMAILSAMTPEDLEATLPIIEKLGGQNAA
;
A
#
# COMPACT_ATOMS: atom_id res chain seq x y z
N MET A 1 -3.22 9.23 29.74
CA MET A 1 -3.59 10.33 28.83
C MET A 1 -2.29 10.75 28.16
N ALA A 2 -2.05 10.27 26.92
CA ALA A 2 -0.88 10.68 26.15
C ALA A 2 -1.19 12.05 25.53
N GLU A 3 -0.43 13.07 25.92
CA GLU A 3 -0.42 14.37 25.27
C GLU A 3 0.02 14.16 23.81
N THR A 4 -0.88 14.45 22.90
CA THR A 4 -0.55 14.53 21.47
C THR A 4 0.40 15.73 21.32
N GLU A 5 1.69 15.48 21.17
CA GLU A 5 2.68 16.52 20.81
C GLU A 5 2.16 17.26 19.58
N ARG A 6 1.75 18.50 19.76
CA ARG A 6 1.37 19.40 18.67
C ARG A 6 2.61 19.66 17.84
N ASN A 7 2.69 19.06 16.66
CA ASN A 7 3.73 19.37 15.69
C ASN A 7 3.75 20.91 15.46
N PRO A 8 4.86 21.60 15.77
CA PRO A 8 4.96 23.06 15.65
C PRO A 8 4.94 23.55 14.20
N TYR A 9 5.08 22.63 13.23
CA TYR A 9 5.13 22.95 11.81
C TYR A 9 3.79 22.67 11.13
N LYS A 10 3.35 23.63 10.30
CA LYS A 10 2.18 23.45 9.43
C LYS A 10 2.59 22.64 8.20
N ASP A 11 1.73 21.72 7.81
CA ASP A 11 1.95 20.93 6.58
C ASP A 11 2.06 21.81 5.34
N VAL A 12 2.98 21.47 4.46
CA VAL A 12 3.13 22.10 3.14
C VAL A 12 2.06 21.52 2.22
N GLN A 13 0.93 22.21 2.12
CA GLN A 13 -0.27 21.74 1.43
C GLN A 13 -0.05 21.33 -0.03
N ALA A 14 0.91 21.96 -0.73
CA ALA A 14 1.26 21.57 -2.10
C ALA A 14 1.91 20.17 -2.13
N LEU A 15 2.77 19.87 -1.14
CA LEU A 15 3.40 18.55 -1.02
C LEU A 15 2.38 17.47 -0.68
N VAL A 16 1.52 17.73 0.31
CA VAL A 16 0.43 16.80 0.70
C VAL A 16 -0.43 16.45 -0.50
N LYS A 17 -0.87 17.46 -1.26
CA LYS A 17 -1.68 17.24 -2.47
C LYS A 17 -0.91 16.52 -3.58
N GLY A 18 0.38 16.80 -3.74
CA GLY A 18 1.24 16.11 -4.71
C GLY A 18 1.39 14.63 -4.40
N LEU A 19 1.63 14.28 -3.14
CA LEU A 19 1.69 12.88 -2.68
C LEU A 19 0.34 12.18 -2.85
N ARG A 20 -0.77 12.85 -2.54
CA ARG A 20 -2.11 12.30 -2.75
C ARG A 20 -2.40 11.98 -4.22
N ILE A 21 -1.92 12.79 -5.17
CA ILE A 21 -2.01 12.50 -6.61
C ILE A 21 -1.25 11.22 -6.95
N ILE A 22 -0.04 11.03 -6.39
CA ILE A 22 0.77 9.82 -6.60
C ILE A 22 0.05 8.58 -6.09
N GLU A 23 -0.50 8.63 -4.87
CA GLU A 23 -1.27 7.53 -4.27
C GLU A 23 -2.45 7.13 -5.15
N VAL A 24 -3.28 8.10 -5.54
CA VAL A 24 -4.47 7.86 -6.38
C VAL A 24 -4.07 7.32 -7.76
N LEU A 25 -3.00 7.82 -8.38
CA LEU A 25 -2.49 7.28 -9.64
C LEU A 25 -2.00 5.84 -9.50
N SER A 26 -1.46 5.46 -8.35
CA SER A 26 -1.04 4.07 -8.11
C SER A 26 -2.22 3.08 -8.12
N GLU A 27 -3.40 3.55 -7.74
CA GLU A 27 -4.64 2.76 -7.72
C GLU A 27 -5.36 2.76 -9.09
N LEU A 28 -5.47 3.93 -9.71
CA LEU A 28 -6.20 4.10 -10.97
C LEU A 28 -5.42 3.63 -12.21
N GLY A 29 -4.08 3.60 -12.14
CA GLY A 29 -3.24 3.41 -13.31
C GLY A 29 -3.33 4.62 -14.25
N TRP A 30 -3.75 4.43 -15.50
CA TRP A 30 -3.97 5.52 -16.46
C TRP A 30 -5.27 6.27 -16.16
N ALA A 31 -5.16 7.58 -15.88
CA ALA A 31 -6.31 8.40 -15.56
C ALA A 31 -6.25 9.77 -16.24
N ARG A 32 -7.39 10.31 -16.66
CA ARG A 32 -7.50 11.71 -17.08
C ARG A 32 -7.48 12.62 -15.85
N ILE A 33 -6.90 13.83 -15.97
CA ILE A 33 -6.72 14.75 -14.84
C ILE A 33 -8.06 15.08 -14.15
N GLY A 34 -9.17 15.09 -14.89
CA GLY A 34 -10.51 15.31 -14.30
C GLY A 34 -10.91 14.18 -13.33
N ALA A 35 -10.75 12.92 -13.71
CA ALA A 35 -11.02 11.77 -12.85
C ALA A 35 -10.04 11.73 -11.66
N LEU A 36 -8.76 12.00 -11.91
CA LEU A 36 -7.73 12.08 -10.89
C LEU A 36 -8.04 13.17 -9.85
N SER A 37 -8.46 14.36 -10.28
CA SER A 37 -8.81 15.47 -9.38
C SER A 37 -10.00 15.15 -8.49
N ALA A 38 -11.01 14.46 -9.04
CA ALA A 38 -12.18 14.02 -8.29
C ALA A 38 -11.79 12.94 -7.26
N ALA A 39 -11.06 11.90 -7.66
CA ALA A 39 -10.62 10.81 -6.78
C ALA A 39 -9.68 11.29 -5.67
N ALA A 40 -8.79 12.24 -5.97
CA ALA A 40 -7.87 12.82 -4.99
C ALA A 40 -8.52 13.90 -4.10
N ASN A 41 -9.75 14.32 -4.41
CA ASN A 41 -10.43 15.46 -3.77
C ASN A 41 -9.60 16.76 -3.83
N ILE A 42 -9.05 17.07 -5.01
CA ILE A 42 -8.20 18.23 -5.27
C ILE A 42 -8.86 19.07 -6.36
N GLN A 43 -8.88 20.40 -6.18
CA GLN A 43 -9.40 21.31 -7.20
C GLN A 43 -8.68 21.09 -8.54
N ARG A 44 -9.44 21.03 -9.64
CA ARG A 44 -8.92 20.68 -10.98
C ARG A 44 -7.73 21.52 -11.44
N SER A 45 -7.77 22.84 -11.23
CA SER A 45 -6.66 23.74 -11.57
C SER A 45 -5.37 23.41 -10.79
N SER A 46 -5.51 23.05 -9.51
CA SER A 46 -4.39 22.59 -8.68
C SER A 46 -3.85 21.25 -9.14
N ALA A 47 -4.75 20.31 -9.51
CA ALA A 47 -4.35 19.00 -10.03
C ALA A 47 -3.54 19.13 -11.33
N TYR A 48 -3.95 20.01 -12.27
CA TYR A 48 -3.18 20.30 -13.48
C TYR A 48 -1.76 20.78 -13.18
N ARG A 49 -1.60 21.72 -12.26
CA ARG A 49 -0.29 22.27 -11.88
C ARG A 49 0.59 21.23 -11.20
N LEU A 50 0.03 20.43 -10.30
CA LEU A 50 0.76 19.37 -9.60
C LEU A 50 1.19 18.26 -10.56
N VAL A 51 0.28 17.79 -11.43
CA VAL A 51 0.60 16.80 -12.46
C VAL A 51 1.68 17.32 -13.40
N HIS A 52 1.59 18.57 -13.86
CA HIS A 52 2.64 19.17 -14.68
C HIS A 52 4.00 19.16 -13.98
N THR A 53 4.06 19.55 -12.71
CA THR A 53 5.30 19.50 -11.92
C THR A 53 5.84 18.08 -11.80
N LEU A 54 5.00 17.10 -11.49
CA LEU A 54 5.40 15.69 -11.38
C LEU A 54 5.88 15.12 -12.73
N GLU A 55 5.27 15.57 -13.84
CA GLU A 55 5.66 15.20 -15.21
C GLU A 55 7.05 15.79 -15.56
N GLN A 56 7.29 17.08 -15.26
CA GLN A 56 8.60 17.72 -15.43
C GLN A 56 9.71 17.04 -14.60
N LEU A 57 9.37 16.57 -13.41
CA LEU A 57 10.29 15.84 -12.54
C LEU A 57 10.42 14.35 -12.90
N GLY A 58 9.68 13.87 -13.91
CA GLY A 58 9.73 12.48 -14.39
C GLY A 58 9.04 11.46 -13.46
N TYR A 59 8.17 11.88 -12.55
CA TYR A 59 7.37 11.00 -11.68
C TYR A 59 6.06 10.56 -12.32
N VAL A 60 5.56 11.32 -13.29
CA VAL A 60 4.34 11.06 -14.05
C VAL A 60 4.67 11.06 -15.54
N THR A 61 4.03 10.18 -16.28
CA THR A 61 4.09 10.16 -17.74
C THR A 61 2.70 10.42 -18.32
N ARG A 62 2.66 11.01 -19.51
CA ARG A 62 1.43 11.34 -20.22
C ARG A 62 1.33 10.57 -21.52
N ARG A 63 0.17 10.05 -21.82
CA ARG A 63 -0.16 9.43 -23.10
C ARG A 63 -0.66 10.49 -24.07
N ASN A 64 -0.06 10.54 -25.27
CA ASN A 64 -0.36 11.57 -26.26
C ASN A 64 -1.76 11.46 -26.88
N GLU A 65 -2.30 10.22 -26.97
CA GLU A 65 -3.55 9.93 -27.68
C GLU A 65 -4.78 10.53 -26.99
N ASP A 66 -4.81 10.49 -25.66
CA ASP A 66 -6.00 10.92 -24.88
C ASP A 66 -5.67 11.84 -23.71
N GLY A 67 -4.38 12.19 -23.51
CA GLY A 67 -3.91 13.04 -22.45
C GLY A 67 -3.99 12.41 -21.04
N ALA A 68 -4.25 11.10 -20.95
CA ALA A 68 -4.22 10.39 -19.69
C ALA A 68 -2.81 10.33 -19.09
N VAL A 69 -2.73 10.32 -17.77
CA VAL A 69 -1.47 10.29 -17.02
C VAL A 69 -1.38 9.05 -16.16
N ALA A 70 -0.16 8.58 -15.92
CA ALA A 70 0.13 7.46 -15.03
C ALA A 70 1.46 7.68 -14.32
N LEU A 71 1.75 6.86 -13.30
CA LEU A 71 3.06 6.88 -12.65
C LEU A 71 4.15 6.45 -13.64
N ALA A 72 5.25 7.18 -13.64
CA ALA A 72 6.41 6.88 -14.48
C ALA A 72 7.26 5.74 -13.87
N PRO A 73 8.08 5.03 -14.67
CA PRO A 73 9.00 3.98 -14.20
C PRO A 73 9.99 4.45 -13.13
N LYS A 74 10.19 5.76 -12.97
CA LYS A 74 11.07 6.35 -11.94
C LYS A 74 10.74 5.84 -10.54
N PHE A 75 9.48 5.54 -10.22
CA PHE A 75 9.10 4.95 -8.94
C PHE A 75 9.68 3.56 -8.73
N ALA A 76 9.81 2.75 -9.80
CA ALA A 76 10.45 1.44 -9.70
C ALA A 76 11.93 1.58 -9.31
N TYR A 77 12.64 2.54 -9.89
CA TYR A 77 14.04 2.81 -9.52
C TYR A 77 14.21 3.33 -8.09
N LEU A 78 13.26 4.13 -7.60
CA LEU A 78 13.28 4.59 -6.22
C LEU A 78 13.00 3.45 -5.25
N ALA A 79 12.02 2.59 -5.57
CA ALA A 79 11.70 1.41 -4.75
C ALA A 79 12.88 0.42 -4.70
N ASP A 80 13.56 0.19 -5.81
CA ASP A 80 14.73 -0.70 -5.90
C ASP A 80 15.93 -0.21 -5.03
N ARG A 81 15.97 1.08 -4.74
CA ARG A 81 17.00 1.69 -3.87
C ARG A 81 16.60 1.80 -2.40
N LEU A 82 15.36 1.50 -2.06
CA LEU A 82 14.97 1.32 -0.67
C LEU A 82 15.69 0.04 -0.22
N LYS A 83 16.65 0.19 0.67
CA LYS A 83 17.35 -0.96 1.26
C LYS A 83 16.30 -1.77 2.00
N ASP A 84 16.11 -3.01 1.58
CA ASP A 84 15.43 -4.03 2.36
C ASP A 84 16.36 -4.45 3.51
N ASP A 85 16.55 -3.55 4.48
CA ASP A 85 17.25 -3.86 5.73
C ASP A 85 16.40 -4.77 6.65
N ASP A 86 15.24 -5.17 6.17
CA ASP A 86 14.38 -6.11 6.85
C ASP A 86 14.87 -7.55 6.58
N ILE A 87 15.64 -8.07 7.55
CA ILE A 87 16.15 -9.45 7.54
C ILE A 87 15.02 -10.45 7.27
N VAL A 88 13.83 -10.22 7.81
CA VAL A 88 12.65 -11.09 7.62
C VAL A 88 12.27 -11.13 6.14
N THR A 89 12.27 -9.99 5.45
CA THR A 89 12.00 -9.89 4.01
C THR A 89 13.02 -10.70 3.20
N GLN A 90 14.31 -10.60 3.52
CA GLN A 90 15.37 -11.34 2.82
C GLN A 90 15.20 -12.86 2.96
N PHE A 91 14.82 -13.35 4.14
CA PHE A 91 14.60 -14.78 4.37
C PHE A 91 13.24 -15.26 3.86
N ALA A 92 12.19 -14.46 3.96
CA ALA A 92 10.85 -14.85 3.54
C ALA A 92 10.69 -14.91 2.01
N TRP A 93 11.39 -14.04 1.26
CA TRP A 93 11.23 -13.97 -0.19
C TRP A 93 11.56 -15.26 -0.92
N PRO A 94 12.70 -15.95 -0.69
CA PRO A 94 13.00 -17.22 -1.35
C PRO A 94 11.93 -18.28 -1.08
N ALA A 95 11.45 -18.39 0.16
CA ALA A 95 10.42 -19.35 0.55
C ALA A 95 9.08 -19.07 -0.16
N LEU A 96 8.66 -17.81 -0.23
CA LEU A 96 7.44 -17.40 -0.95
C LEU A 96 7.55 -17.66 -2.44
N PHE A 97 8.72 -17.41 -3.02
CA PHE A 97 8.98 -17.64 -4.44
C PHE A 97 8.85 -19.11 -4.80
N GLU A 98 9.52 -19.99 -4.06
CA GLU A 98 9.45 -21.44 -4.28
C GLU A 98 8.03 -21.97 -4.04
N LEU A 99 7.36 -21.56 -2.98
CA LEU A 99 5.97 -21.93 -2.73
C LEU A 99 5.05 -21.50 -3.90
N THR A 100 5.21 -20.29 -4.41
CA THR A 100 4.42 -19.80 -5.52
C THR A 100 4.65 -20.63 -6.79
N ARG A 101 5.88 -21.09 -7.03
CA ARG A 101 6.18 -21.98 -8.18
C ARG A 101 5.52 -23.34 -8.04
N GLU A 102 5.45 -23.86 -6.83
CA GLU A 102 4.83 -25.15 -6.55
C GLU A 102 3.32 -25.10 -6.68
N VAL A 103 2.68 -24.12 -6.03
CA VAL A 103 1.21 -24.02 -5.96
C VAL A 103 0.59 -23.21 -7.09
N LEU A 104 1.39 -22.45 -7.85
CA LEU A 104 1.01 -21.52 -8.92
C LEU A 104 0.15 -20.34 -8.45
N TRP A 105 -0.39 -20.35 -7.25
CA TRP A 105 -1.16 -19.27 -6.65
C TRP A 105 -0.25 -18.21 -6.03
N PRO A 106 -0.70 -16.95 -5.98
CA PRO A 106 0.05 -15.91 -5.30
C PRO A 106 0.11 -16.17 -3.79
N CYS A 107 1.28 -15.92 -3.22
CA CYS A 107 1.54 -16.02 -1.80
C CYS A 107 1.90 -14.63 -1.25
N ASP A 108 1.39 -14.33 -0.07
CA ASP A 108 1.66 -13.09 0.64
C ASP A 108 2.33 -13.40 1.98
N PHE A 109 3.28 -12.55 2.34
CA PHE A 109 3.83 -12.49 3.70
C PHE A 109 3.33 -11.20 4.36
N ALA A 110 2.82 -11.32 5.57
CA ALA A 110 2.29 -10.19 6.34
C ALA A 110 2.86 -10.16 7.75
N SER A 111 2.99 -8.95 8.30
CA SER A 111 3.26 -8.72 9.71
C SER A 111 2.00 -8.27 10.43
N PHE A 112 1.97 -8.50 11.76
CA PHE A 112 0.95 -7.96 12.64
C PHE A 112 1.58 -6.87 13.51
N GLU A 113 1.22 -5.62 13.25
CA GLU A 113 1.80 -4.45 13.90
C GLU A 113 0.71 -3.46 14.27
N GLY A 114 0.69 -3.00 15.52
CA GLY A 114 -0.27 -1.98 15.96
C GLY A 114 -1.74 -2.34 15.77
N GLY A 115 -2.09 -3.63 15.81
CA GLY A 115 -3.45 -4.12 15.60
C GLY A 115 -3.84 -4.33 14.14
N LYS A 116 -2.90 -4.17 13.20
CA LYS A 116 -3.13 -4.28 11.76
C LYS A 116 -2.32 -5.41 11.14
N VAL A 117 -2.93 -6.12 10.22
CA VAL A 117 -2.26 -7.11 9.37
C VAL A 117 -1.80 -6.40 8.10
N LEU A 118 -0.49 -6.25 7.92
CA LEU A 118 0.09 -5.50 6.82
C LEU A 118 0.84 -6.44 5.88
N ILE A 119 0.51 -6.41 4.57
CA ILE A 119 1.23 -7.18 3.56
C ILE A 119 2.61 -6.56 3.35
N ARG A 120 3.66 -7.32 3.65
CA ARG A 120 5.08 -6.90 3.52
C ARG A 120 5.69 -7.38 2.21
N LEU A 121 5.37 -8.61 1.81
CA LEU A 121 5.82 -9.22 0.56
C LEU A 121 4.65 -9.86 -0.17
N THR A 122 4.76 -9.94 -1.49
CA THR A 122 3.74 -10.55 -2.34
C THR A 122 4.33 -11.12 -3.61
N THR A 123 3.87 -12.28 -4.02
CA THR A 123 4.23 -12.92 -5.29
C THR A 123 3.16 -12.74 -6.38
N HIS A 124 2.18 -11.86 -6.17
CA HIS A 124 1.12 -11.55 -7.15
C HIS A 124 1.66 -11.11 -8.53
N LYS A 125 2.86 -10.52 -8.60
CA LYS A 125 3.47 -10.09 -9.86
C LYS A 125 4.00 -11.24 -10.70
N ILE A 126 4.38 -12.35 -10.07
CA ILE A 126 5.00 -13.52 -10.71
C ILE A 126 4.08 -14.72 -10.79
N SER A 127 3.01 -14.79 -10.02
CA SER A 127 2.01 -15.84 -10.08
C SER A 127 1.20 -15.74 -11.39
N PRO A 128 1.06 -16.84 -12.16
CA PRO A 128 0.22 -16.87 -13.35
C PRO A 128 -1.28 -16.82 -13.00
N MET A 129 -1.65 -17.14 -11.76
CA MET A 129 -3.04 -17.20 -11.29
C MET A 129 -3.50 -15.88 -10.66
N SER A 130 -2.74 -14.80 -10.81
CA SER A 130 -3.09 -13.51 -10.25
C SER A 130 -3.26 -12.42 -11.30
N ILE A 131 -4.37 -11.70 -11.17
CA ILE A 131 -4.65 -10.45 -11.91
C ILE A 131 -4.39 -9.20 -11.04
N HIS A 132 -4.23 -9.37 -9.73
CA HIS A 132 -4.03 -8.27 -8.79
C HIS A 132 -2.56 -7.84 -8.75
N ARG A 133 -2.36 -6.52 -8.64
CA ARG A 133 -1.05 -5.89 -8.51
C ARG A 133 -1.08 -4.91 -7.32
N GLY A 134 0.08 -4.52 -6.81
CA GLY A 134 0.15 -3.49 -5.77
C GLY A 134 -0.46 -3.92 -4.43
N MET A 135 -0.10 -5.11 -3.96
CA MET A 135 -0.60 -5.66 -2.68
C MET A 135 0.23 -5.23 -1.48
N ILE A 136 1.51 -4.90 -1.67
CA ILE A 136 2.42 -4.47 -0.58
C ILE A 136 1.87 -3.21 0.07
N GLY A 137 1.90 -3.15 1.40
CA GLY A 137 1.38 -2.04 2.20
C GLY A 137 -0.13 -2.06 2.41
N LYS A 138 -0.87 -2.98 1.78
CA LYS A 138 -2.32 -3.12 2.02
C LYS A 138 -2.59 -3.79 3.35
N GLU A 139 -3.53 -3.21 4.08
CA GLU A 139 -4.06 -3.80 5.32
C GLU A 139 -5.03 -4.95 5.00
N ARG A 140 -5.04 -5.94 5.88
CA ARG A 140 -5.98 -7.07 5.87
C ARG A 140 -6.66 -7.18 7.21
N PHE A 141 -7.88 -7.69 7.20
CA PHE A 141 -8.65 -7.94 8.42
C PHE A 141 -8.04 -9.08 9.21
N LEU A 142 -7.84 -8.87 10.51
CA LEU A 142 -7.26 -9.90 11.38
C LEU A 142 -8.17 -11.14 11.51
N VAL A 143 -9.48 -10.94 11.68
CA VAL A 143 -10.44 -12.03 11.90
C VAL A 143 -11.17 -12.51 10.64
N ARG A 144 -10.98 -11.84 9.47
CA ARG A 144 -11.73 -12.14 8.25
C ARG A 144 -10.87 -12.45 7.03
N SER A 145 -9.54 -12.43 7.17
CA SER A 145 -8.62 -12.78 6.09
C SER A 145 -7.83 -14.04 6.41
N ALA A 146 -7.42 -14.78 5.39
CA ALA A 146 -6.56 -15.96 5.56
C ALA A 146 -5.25 -15.61 6.28
N LEU A 147 -4.64 -14.46 5.97
CA LEU A 147 -3.44 -13.96 6.64
C LEU A 147 -3.68 -13.68 8.13
N GLY A 148 -4.78 -13.01 8.46
CA GLY A 148 -5.12 -12.73 9.85
C GLY A 148 -5.42 -14.00 10.63
N MET A 149 -6.15 -14.95 10.05
CA MET A 149 -6.41 -16.25 10.67
C MET A 149 -5.12 -17.05 10.89
N ALA A 150 -4.19 -17.01 9.94
CA ALA A 150 -2.88 -17.66 10.10
C ALA A 150 -2.08 -17.03 11.25
N ILE A 151 -2.08 -15.71 11.38
CA ILE A 151 -1.44 -15.01 12.48
C ILE A 151 -2.06 -15.41 13.82
N LEU A 152 -3.39 -15.37 13.95
CA LEU A 152 -4.11 -15.76 15.18
C LEU A 152 -3.83 -17.21 15.56
N SER A 153 -3.75 -18.13 14.59
CA SER A 153 -3.49 -19.55 14.85
C SER A 153 -2.07 -19.83 15.34
N ALA A 154 -1.12 -18.92 15.07
CA ALA A 154 0.27 -19.04 15.49
C ALA A 154 0.59 -18.28 16.80
N MET A 155 -0.36 -17.52 17.34
CA MET A 155 -0.20 -16.80 18.60
C MET A 155 -0.15 -17.76 19.80
N THR A 156 0.64 -17.41 20.81
CA THR A 156 0.54 -18.04 22.13
C THR A 156 -0.79 -17.65 22.80
N PRO A 157 -1.26 -18.44 23.79
CA PRO A 157 -2.46 -18.04 24.54
C PRO A 157 -2.36 -16.65 25.17
N GLU A 158 -1.17 -16.27 25.68
CA GLU A 158 -0.90 -14.98 26.28
C GLU A 158 -1.00 -13.85 25.24
N ASP A 159 -0.40 -14.05 24.05
CA ASP A 159 -0.47 -13.07 22.96
C ASP A 159 -1.90 -12.90 22.42
N LEU A 160 -2.64 -14.01 22.37
CA LEU A 160 -4.04 -14.00 21.95
C LEU A 160 -4.90 -13.19 22.95
N GLU A 161 -4.75 -13.43 24.25
CA GLU A 161 -5.45 -12.67 25.29
C GLU A 161 -5.11 -11.17 25.22
N ALA A 162 -3.83 -10.82 25.00
CA ALA A 162 -3.41 -9.43 24.83
C ALA A 162 -3.98 -8.79 23.55
N THR A 163 -4.32 -9.60 22.54
CA THR A 163 -4.86 -9.13 21.25
C THR A 163 -6.39 -8.99 21.28
N LEU A 164 -7.11 -9.69 22.18
CA LEU A 164 -8.58 -9.63 22.26
C LEU A 164 -9.15 -8.21 22.35
N PRO A 165 -8.65 -7.29 23.18
CA PRO A 165 -9.17 -5.92 23.25
C PRO A 165 -9.02 -5.17 21.92
N ILE A 166 -7.98 -5.48 21.14
CA ILE A 166 -7.76 -4.91 19.81
C ILE A 166 -8.81 -5.46 18.83
N ILE A 167 -9.06 -6.76 18.88
CA ILE A 167 -10.08 -7.44 18.06
C ILE A 167 -11.46 -6.85 18.33
N GLU A 168 -11.83 -6.71 19.60
CA GLU A 168 -13.11 -6.12 20.01
C GLU A 168 -13.28 -4.69 19.50
N LYS A 169 -12.25 -3.87 19.64
CA LYS A 169 -12.23 -2.47 19.17
C LYS A 169 -12.32 -2.38 17.64
N LEU A 170 -11.69 -3.30 16.92
CA LEU A 170 -11.73 -3.40 15.46
C LEU A 170 -12.98 -4.12 14.97
N GLY A 171 -13.63 -4.92 15.80
CA GLY A 171 -14.81 -5.71 15.46
C GLY A 171 -16.00 -4.87 14.96
N GLY A 172 -16.16 -3.64 15.46
CA GLY A 172 -17.14 -2.69 14.96
C GLY A 172 -16.83 -2.14 13.56
N GLN A 173 -15.56 -2.10 13.16
CA GLN A 173 -15.13 -1.64 11.82
C GLN A 173 -15.01 -2.80 10.82
N ASN A 174 -14.95 -4.05 11.29
CA ASN A 174 -14.81 -5.25 10.48
C ASN A 174 -16.16 -5.98 10.23
N ALA A 175 -17.27 -5.43 10.71
CA ALA A 175 -18.62 -6.01 10.59
C ALA A 175 -19.44 -5.47 9.40
N ALA A 176 -18.93 -4.51 8.66
CA ALA A 176 -19.58 -3.90 7.49
C ALA A 176 -19.04 -4.45 6.16
#